data_b1548f76b3688a6bd4b2adb41781bee5
#
_entry.id   b1548f76b3688a6bd4b2adb41781bee5
#
_cell.length_a   1.000
_cell.length_b   1.000
_cell.length_c   1.000
_cell.angle_alpha   90.00
_cell.angle_beta   90.00
_cell.angle_gamma   90.00
#
_symmetry.space_group_name_H-M   'P 1'
#
loop_
_entity.id
_entity.type
_entity.pdbx_description
1 polymer ?
#
loop_
_entity_poly.entity_id
_entity_poly.type
_entity_poly.pdbx_seq_one_letter_code
_entity_poly.pdbx_strand_id
1 'polypeptide(L)'
;VISFAAIGGKKENEGPLGDYFDKINDDPYLSTDSFEKGESQLQKQAVLHALDKAALSPEDIDVLFGGDLLNQCVGTTYGVRAFEMPFLGIYGACSTMAEGLLLASLFVDNDLAKKAMAVTSSHFCTAERQYRFPLNYGGQRTPTSQWTATASGSLVVAPSDKPPYIRGCTIGKIVDWGVSDANNMGAAMAPAAFSTISTFFTDTGMTPSDFDYIVTGDLGKVGSRILCELFGRENINIRDNHKDCGMMLYDFDEQDIHAGGSGCGCAGSVLCGYFLPKLRAGEIKNILFAATGALMSPTVNQQGESIPSISHLVWLSGEKDMKGAI
;
A
#
# COMPACT_ATOMS: atom_id res chain seq x y z
N VAL A 1 -2.18 13.15 9.31
CA VAL A 1 -3.01 11.94 9.49
C VAL A 1 -3.48 11.87 10.94
N ILE A 2 -4.79 11.90 11.18
CA ILE A 2 -5.36 11.95 12.54
C ILE A 2 -5.70 10.57 13.11
N SER A 3 -5.96 9.59 12.27
CA SER A 3 -6.23 8.21 12.69
C SER A 3 -5.79 7.22 11.61
N PHE A 4 -5.54 5.98 12.03
CA PHE A 4 -5.17 4.88 11.15
C PHE A 4 -5.42 3.53 11.83
N ALA A 5 -5.68 2.50 11.02
CA ALA A 5 -5.87 1.13 11.49
C ALA A 5 -5.33 0.12 10.48
N ALA A 6 -4.86 -1.02 11.00
CA ALA A 6 -4.37 -2.15 10.22
C ALA A 6 -5.08 -3.43 10.68
N ILE A 7 -5.66 -4.16 9.72
CA ILE A 7 -6.33 -5.44 9.96
C ILE A 7 -5.58 -6.51 9.17
N GLY A 8 -5.29 -7.66 9.79
CA GLY A 8 -4.55 -8.74 9.17
C GLY A 8 -5.24 -10.09 9.27
N GLY A 9 -4.79 -11.03 8.43
CA GLY A 9 -5.12 -12.44 8.50
C GLY A 9 -4.13 -13.23 9.37
N LYS A 10 -4.35 -14.54 9.44
CA LYS A 10 -3.53 -15.44 10.25
C LYS A 10 -2.06 -15.42 9.83
N LYS A 11 -1.76 -15.51 8.53
CA LYS A 11 -0.39 -15.56 8.02
C LYS A 11 0.38 -14.27 8.27
N GLU A 12 -0.30 -13.12 8.22
CA GLU A 12 0.24 -11.80 8.53
C GLU A 12 0.56 -11.67 10.03
N ASN A 13 -0.25 -12.30 10.90
CA ASN A 13 -0.01 -12.37 12.34
C ASN A 13 1.22 -13.21 12.71
N GLU A 14 1.50 -14.24 11.93
CA GLU A 14 2.67 -15.14 12.12
C GLU A 14 3.98 -14.47 11.68
N GLY A 15 3.94 -13.33 11.00
CA GLY A 15 5.09 -12.58 10.53
C GLY A 15 5.65 -11.60 11.58
N PRO A 16 6.79 -10.95 11.28
CA PRO A 16 7.47 -10.04 12.21
C PRO A 16 6.65 -8.82 12.65
N LEU A 17 5.60 -8.49 11.92
CA LEU A 17 4.74 -7.34 12.21
C LEU A 17 3.38 -7.75 12.81
N GLY A 18 3.20 -8.99 13.26
CA GLY A 18 1.95 -9.49 13.82
C GLY A 18 1.37 -8.61 14.94
N ASP A 19 2.21 -8.19 15.88
CA ASP A 19 1.82 -7.37 17.03
C ASP A 19 1.42 -5.92 16.66
N TYR A 20 1.63 -5.51 15.42
CA TYR A 20 1.29 -4.16 14.93
C TYR A 20 -0.10 -4.07 14.31
N PHE A 21 -0.83 -5.15 14.21
CA PHE A 21 -2.21 -5.15 13.73
C PHE A 21 -3.19 -4.80 14.85
N ASP A 22 -4.18 -3.97 14.54
CA ASP A 22 -5.28 -3.65 15.47
C ASP A 22 -6.22 -4.81 15.67
N LYS A 23 -6.34 -5.67 14.66
CA LYS A 23 -7.15 -6.88 14.72
C LYS A 23 -6.62 -7.93 13.75
N ILE A 24 -6.67 -9.17 14.19
CA ILE A 24 -6.36 -10.36 13.40
C ILE A 24 -7.62 -11.18 13.18
N ASN A 25 -7.73 -11.76 11.98
CA ASN A 25 -8.78 -12.70 11.61
C ASN A 25 -8.12 -14.02 11.18
N ASP A 26 -8.27 -15.07 11.99
CA ASP A 26 -7.68 -16.39 11.70
C ASP A 26 -8.45 -17.14 10.60
N ASP A 27 -9.73 -16.85 10.44
CA ASP A 27 -10.59 -17.41 9.41
C ASP A 27 -10.44 -16.62 8.09
N PRO A 28 -9.96 -17.24 7.00
CA PRO A 28 -9.81 -16.56 5.71
C PRO A 28 -11.15 -16.14 5.08
N TYR A 29 -12.26 -16.71 5.52
CA TYR A 29 -13.60 -16.28 5.11
C TYR A 29 -14.15 -15.11 5.96
N LEU A 30 -13.49 -14.75 7.07
CA LEU A 30 -13.97 -13.74 8.01
C LEU A 30 -15.45 -13.94 8.40
N SER A 31 -15.81 -15.18 8.68
CA SER A 31 -17.18 -15.61 9.02
C SER A 31 -18.22 -15.33 7.91
N THR A 32 -17.79 -15.28 6.65
CA THR A 32 -18.65 -15.17 5.47
C THR A 32 -18.61 -16.48 4.64
N ASP A 33 -19.30 -16.51 3.51
CA ASP A 33 -19.43 -17.68 2.65
C ASP A 33 -18.56 -17.61 1.38
N SER A 34 -17.78 -16.52 1.19
CA SER A 34 -16.85 -16.39 0.08
C SER A 34 -15.65 -15.49 0.44
N PHE A 35 -14.53 -15.67 -0.26
CA PHE A 35 -13.33 -14.89 -0.04
C PHE A 35 -13.53 -13.41 -0.38
N GLU A 36 -14.32 -13.08 -1.40
CA GLU A 36 -14.64 -11.71 -1.79
C GLU A 36 -15.45 -10.99 -0.71
N LYS A 37 -16.39 -11.68 -0.06
CA LYS A 37 -17.09 -11.15 1.11
C LYS A 37 -16.14 -11.01 2.31
N GLY A 38 -15.22 -11.97 2.49
CA GLY A 38 -14.17 -11.90 3.49
C GLY A 38 -13.30 -10.65 3.30
N GLU A 39 -12.84 -10.38 2.08
CA GLU A 39 -12.06 -9.17 1.76
C GLU A 39 -12.87 -7.89 2.05
N SER A 40 -14.16 -7.86 1.71
CA SER A 40 -15.05 -6.75 2.07
C SER A 40 -15.15 -6.55 3.58
N GLN A 41 -15.14 -7.62 4.38
CA GLN A 41 -15.10 -7.52 5.84
C GLN A 41 -13.76 -6.98 6.38
N LEU A 42 -12.63 -7.29 5.75
CA LEU A 42 -11.32 -6.70 6.11
C LEU A 42 -11.38 -5.18 5.99
N GLN A 43 -11.86 -4.66 4.86
CA GLN A 43 -12.00 -3.22 4.67
C GLN A 43 -12.98 -2.57 5.66
N LYS A 44 -14.15 -3.19 5.85
CA LYS A 44 -15.14 -2.72 6.82
C LYS A 44 -14.54 -2.60 8.21
N GLN A 45 -13.78 -3.61 8.65
CA GLN A 45 -13.13 -3.59 9.96
C GLN A 45 -12.07 -2.49 10.02
N ALA A 46 -11.23 -2.31 8.99
CA ALA A 46 -10.22 -1.26 8.97
C ALA A 46 -10.83 0.15 9.07
N VAL A 47 -11.92 0.41 8.33
CA VAL A 47 -12.67 1.67 8.41
C VAL A 47 -13.20 1.90 9.84
N LEU A 48 -13.88 0.91 10.42
CA LEU A 48 -14.45 1.03 11.78
C LEU A 48 -13.37 1.30 12.82
N HIS A 49 -12.27 0.55 12.81
CA HIS A 49 -11.18 0.75 13.77
C HIS A 49 -10.51 2.13 13.61
N ALA A 50 -10.36 2.63 12.36
CA ALA A 50 -9.80 3.96 12.13
C ALA A 50 -10.74 5.07 12.64
N LEU A 51 -12.06 4.92 12.48
CA LEU A 51 -13.06 5.85 13.00
C LEU A 51 -13.10 5.82 14.53
N ASP A 52 -13.16 4.63 15.14
CA ASP A 52 -13.19 4.46 16.59
C ASP A 52 -11.99 5.10 17.28
N LYS A 53 -10.78 4.92 16.74
CA LYS A 53 -9.55 5.53 17.27
C LYS A 53 -9.57 7.07 17.27
N ALA A 54 -10.34 7.68 16.37
CA ALA A 54 -10.51 9.12 16.29
C ALA A 54 -11.78 9.63 16.98
N ALA A 55 -12.61 8.75 17.56
CA ALA A 55 -13.94 9.05 18.05
C ALA A 55 -14.82 9.74 17.00
N LEU A 56 -14.77 9.23 15.76
CA LEU A 56 -15.52 9.71 14.60
C LEU A 56 -16.62 8.70 14.22
N SER A 57 -17.67 9.21 13.61
CA SER A 57 -18.71 8.44 12.93
C SER A 57 -18.57 8.52 11.40
N PRO A 58 -19.22 7.64 10.63
CA PRO A 58 -19.21 7.72 9.17
C PRO A 58 -19.62 9.08 8.60
N GLU A 59 -20.58 9.75 9.25
CA GLU A 59 -21.11 11.06 8.85
C GLU A 59 -20.10 12.19 9.02
N ASP A 60 -19.03 11.97 9.79
CA ASP A 60 -17.93 12.92 9.95
C ASP A 60 -16.97 12.96 8.77
N ILE A 61 -17.07 11.99 7.85
CA ILE A 61 -16.15 11.83 6.69
C ILE A 61 -16.80 12.43 5.45
N ASP A 62 -16.17 13.47 4.90
CA ASP A 62 -16.67 14.16 3.71
C ASP A 62 -16.47 13.36 2.43
N VAL A 63 -15.39 12.56 2.35
CA VAL A 63 -15.09 11.67 1.22
C VAL A 63 -14.18 10.51 1.62
N LEU A 64 -14.49 9.34 1.06
CA LEU A 64 -13.67 8.13 1.19
C LEU A 64 -13.09 7.75 -0.18
N PHE A 65 -11.76 7.61 -0.25
CA PHE A 65 -11.02 7.03 -1.36
C PHE A 65 -10.72 5.57 -1.05
N GLY A 66 -11.16 4.67 -1.89
CA GLY A 66 -10.96 3.25 -1.60
C GLY A 66 -10.74 2.41 -2.84
N GLY A 67 -9.96 1.37 -2.69
CA GLY A 67 -9.70 0.41 -3.75
C GLY A 67 -9.12 -0.90 -3.24
N ASP A 68 -9.14 -1.88 -4.12
CA ASP A 68 -8.61 -3.21 -3.91
C ASP A 68 -8.07 -3.76 -5.24
N LEU A 69 -7.66 -5.03 -5.27
CA LEU A 69 -7.11 -5.66 -6.48
C LEU A 69 -8.17 -6.25 -7.40
N LEU A 70 -9.42 -6.36 -6.95
CA LEU A 70 -10.48 -7.03 -7.70
C LEU A 70 -11.05 -6.12 -8.79
N ASN A 71 -11.57 -6.74 -9.83
CA ASN A 71 -12.28 -6.04 -10.89
C ASN A 71 -13.41 -5.19 -10.30
N GLN A 72 -13.53 -3.94 -10.76
CA GLN A 72 -14.51 -2.94 -10.34
C GLN A 72 -14.44 -2.58 -8.84
N CYS A 73 -13.30 -2.80 -8.18
CA CYS A 73 -13.13 -2.55 -6.74
C CYS A 73 -14.25 -3.21 -5.90
N VAL A 74 -14.52 -4.48 -6.18
CA VAL A 74 -15.65 -5.20 -5.58
C VAL A 74 -15.46 -5.38 -4.07
N GLY A 75 -14.25 -5.68 -3.61
CA GLY A 75 -13.95 -5.75 -2.18
C GLY A 75 -14.32 -4.46 -1.45
N THR A 76 -13.91 -3.34 -2.00
CA THR A 76 -14.15 -2.00 -1.44
C THR A 76 -15.62 -1.62 -1.50
N THR A 77 -16.23 -1.70 -2.68
CA THR A 77 -17.63 -1.28 -2.88
C THR A 77 -18.58 -1.98 -1.89
N TYR A 78 -18.42 -3.30 -1.73
CA TYR A 78 -19.25 -4.06 -0.80
C TYR A 78 -18.82 -3.90 0.66
N GLY A 79 -17.56 -3.59 0.93
CA GLY A 79 -17.04 -3.34 2.27
C GLY A 79 -17.55 -2.03 2.88
N VAL A 80 -17.57 -0.96 2.07
CA VAL A 80 -17.88 0.39 2.57
C VAL A 80 -19.32 0.84 2.33
N ARG A 81 -20.11 0.17 1.50
CA ARG A 81 -21.48 0.59 1.14
C ARG A 81 -22.42 0.86 2.31
N ALA A 82 -22.21 0.18 3.43
CA ALA A 82 -23.08 0.31 4.60
C ALA A 82 -22.79 1.58 5.43
N PHE A 83 -21.74 2.32 5.12
CA PHE A 83 -21.38 3.54 5.82
C PHE A 83 -22.00 4.80 5.24
N GLU A 84 -22.57 4.71 4.02
CA GLU A 84 -23.21 5.83 3.31
C GLU A 84 -22.32 7.07 3.14
N MET A 85 -20.98 6.89 3.20
CA MET A 85 -20.01 7.96 2.94
C MET A 85 -19.94 8.29 1.45
N PRO A 86 -19.75 9.57 1.06
CA PRO A 86 -19.34 9.89 -0.30
C PRO A 86 -18.08 9.10 -0.70
N PHE A 87 -18.12 8.42 -1.84
CA PHE A 87 -17.11 7.41 -2.21
C PHE A 87 -16.54 7.65 -3.59
N LEU A 88 -15.22 7.63 -3.70
CA LEU A 88 -14.47 7.56 -4.95
C LEU A 88 -13.67 6.27 -4.98
N GLY A 89 -14.08 5.36 -5.89
CA GLY A 89 -13.33 4.14 -6.17
C GLY A 89 -12.08 4.47 -6.99
N ILE A 90 -10.93 4.02 -6.54
CA ILE A 90 -9.63 4.25 -7.17
C ILE A 90 -8.93 2.92 -7.46
N TYR A 91 -8.06 2.89 -8.48
CA TYR A 91 -7.33 1.69 -8.86
C TYR A 91 -5.91 1.99 -9.33
N GLY A 92 -4.96 1.83 -8.45
CA GLY A 92 -3.52 1.83 -8.73
C GLY A 92 -2.87 0.46 -8.51
N ALA A 93 -3.63 -0.63 -8.60
CA ALA A 93 -3.20 -1.97 -8.18
C ALA A 93 -2.63 -1.93 -6.74
N CYS A 94 -1.44 -2.46 -6.50
CA CYS A 94 -0.83 -2.45 -5.16
C CYS A 94 -0.46 -1.04 -4.66
N SER A 95 -0.40 0.00 -5.53
CA SER A 95 -0.12 1.39 -5.13
C SER A 95 -1.32 2.15 -4.57
N THR A 96 -2.51 1.56 -4.57
CA THR A 96 -3.79 2.22 -4.23
C THR A 96 -3.78 2.93 -2.88
N MET A 97 -3.02 2.44 -1.87
CA MET A 97 -2.93 3.15 -0.58
C MET A 97 -2.21 4.51 -0.72
N ALA A 98 -1.13 4.58 -1.47
CA ALA A 98 -0.44 5.86 -1.71
C ALA A 98 -1.29 6.81 -2.57
N GLU A 99 -2.01 6.27 -3.57
CA GLU A 99 -2.98 7.03 -4.38
C GLU A 99 -4.10 7.62 -3.51
N GLY A 100 -4.71 6.80 -2.65
CA GLY A 100 -5.78 7.24 -1.74
C GLY A 100 -5.30 8.27 -0.72
N LEU A 101 -4.12 8.07 -0.12
CA LEU A 101 -3.52 9.01 0.82
C LEU A 101 -3.18 10.34 0.15
N LEU A 102 -2.62 10.30 -1.06
CA LEU A 102 -2.33 11.47 -1.88
C LEU A 102 -3.62 12.26 -2.18
N LEU A 103 -4.66 11.60 -2.68
CA LEU A 103 -5.94 12.23 -2.98
C LEU A 103 -6.60 12.80 -1.72
N ALA A 104 -6.63 12.05 -0.62
CA ALA A 104 -7.15 12.53 0.65
C ALA A 104 -6.42 13.79 1.13
N SER A 105 -5.08 13.84 0.99
CA SER A 105 -4.30 15.02 1.36
C SER A 105 -4.62 16.23 0.49
N LEU A 106 -4.74 16.06 -0.83
CA LEU A 106 -5.07 17.13 -1.77
C LEU A 106 -6.47 17.68 -1.52
N PHE A 107 -7.45 16.83 -1.21
CA PHE A 107 -8.81 17.27 -0.90
C PHE A 107 -8.87 18.11 0.39
N VAL A 108 -8.11 17.70 1.41
CA VAL A 108 -8.06 18.45 2.67
C VAL A 108 -7.26 19.75 2.54
N ASP A 109 -6.13 19.72 1.86
CA ASP A 109 -5.25 20.88 1.67
C ASP A 109 -5.90 22.00 0.83
N ASN A 110 -6.77 21.63 -0.10
CA ASN A 110 -7.50 22.57 -0.95
C ASN A 110 -8.93 22.87 -0.46
N ASP A 111 -9.26 22.59 0.80
CA ASP A 111 -10.57 22.85 1.42
C ASP A 111 -11.77 22.18 0.71
N LEU A 112 -11.53 21.11 -0.08
CA LEU A 112 -12.59 20.31 -0.71
C LEU A 112 -13.22 19.32 0.28
N ALA A 113 -12.51 18.98 1.34
CA ALA A 113 -12.98 18.15 2.44
C ALA A 113 -12.34 18.61 3.75
N LYS A 114 -13.06 18.52 4.86
CA LYS A 114 -12.50 18.74 6.20
C LYS A 114 -11.84 17.46 6.74
N LYS A 115 -12.45 16.33 6.45
CA LYS A 115 -11.95 15.00 6.78
C LYS A 115 -12.12 14.08 5.58
N ALA A 116 -11.02 13.57 5.07
CA ALA A 116 -10.99 12.58 4.00
C ALA A 116 -10.42 11.26 4.52
N MET A 117 -10.91 10.15 4.01
CA MET A 117 -10.48 8.81 4.42
C MET A 117 -9.89 8.06 3.23
N ALA A 118 -8.86 7.23 3.48
CA ALA A 118 -8.38 6.27 2.51
C ALA A 118 -8.43 4.86 3.09
N VAL A 119 -8.80 3.87 2.27
CA VAL A 119 -8.84 2.46 2.65
C VAL A 119 -8.44 1.57 1.48
N THR A 120 -7.65 0.54 1.78
CA THR A 120 -7.30 -0.50 0.80
C THR A 120 -7.30 -1.87 1.44
N SER A 121 -7.57 -2.90 0.66
CA SER A 121 -7.41 -4.29 1.06
C SER A 121 -6.82 -5.13 -0.06
N SER A 122 -6.30 -6.27 0.32
CA SER A 122 -6.07 -7.40 -0.55
C SER A 122 -6.36 -8.68 0.22
N HIS A 123 -6.63 -9.76 -0.51
CA HIS A 123 -6.87 -11.07 0.08
C HIS A 123 -6.22 -12.14 -0.81
N PHE A 124 -5.44 -13.04 -0.21
CA PHE A 124 -4.70 -14.05 -0.97
C PHE A 124 -5.58 -14.82 -1.95
N CYS A 125 -6.68 -15.41 -1.46
CA CYS A 125 -7.51 -16.29 -2.29
C CYS A 125 -8.26 -15.55 -3.40
N THR A 126 -8.69 -14.30 -3.18
CA THR A 126 -9.35 -13.49 -4.22
C THR A 126 -8.36 -13.11 -5.32
N ALA A 127 -7.15 -12.69 -4.95
CA ALA A 127 -6.09 -12.34 -5.89
C ALA A 127 -5.62 -13.57 -6.69
N GLU A 128 -5.40 -14.71 -6.04
CA GLU A 128 -5.05 -15.94 -6.74
C GLU A 128 -6.13 -16.35 -7.73
N ARG A 129 -7.42 -16.28 -7.36
CA ARG A 129 -8.54 -16.57 -8.25
C ARG A 129 -8.60 -15.65 -9.47
N GLN A 130 -8.32 -14.36 -9.28
CA GLN A 130 -8.38 -13.39 -10.36
C GLN A 130 -7.16 -13.42 -11.28
N TYR A 131 -5.96 -13.57 -10.72
CA TYR A 131 -4.70 -13.40 -11.44
C TYR A 131 -3.99 -14.70 -11.80
N ARG A 132 -4.24 -15.79 -11.05
CA ARG A 132 -3.60 -17.11 -11.22
C ARG A 132 -4.62 -18.23 -11.34
N PHE A 133 -5.63 -17.99 -12.07
CA PHE A 133 -6.73 -18.92 -12.31
C PHE A 133 -6.31 -20.07 -13.26
N PRO A 134 -6.91 -21.28 -13.10
CA PRO A 134 -7.89 -21.59 -12.06
C PRO A 134 -7.23 -21.83 -10.70
N LEU A 135 -7.83 -21.25 -9.64
CA LEU A 135 -7.36 -21.40 -8.28
C LEU A 135 -7.21 -22.88 -7.85
N ASN A 136 -8.17 -23.71 -8.25
CA ASN A 136 -8.21 -25.13 -7.90
C ASN A 136 -7.13 -25.97 -8.60
N TYR A 137 -6.42 -25.43 -9.57
CA TYR A 137 -5.32 -26.12 -10.23
C TYR A 137 -4.13 -26.34 -9.31
N GLY A 138 -3.91 -25.43 -8.35
CA GLY A 138 -2.88 -25.56 -7.33
C GLY A 138 -1.47 -25.52 -7.90
N GLY A 139 -1.21 -24.70 -8.92
CA GLY A 139 0.11 -24.57 -9.52
C GLY A 139 1.17 -24.11 -8.50
N GLN A 140 2.36 -24.70 -8.56
CA GLN A 140 3.48 -24.29 -7.72
C GLN A 140 3.92 -22.87 -8.06
N ARG A 141 4.07 -22.01 -7.06
CA ARG A 141 4.54 -20.63 -7.25
C ARG A 141 6.04 -20.62 -7.58
N THR A 142 6.45 -19.71 -8.47
CA THR A 142 7.86 -19.55 -8.83
C THR A 142 8.65 -18.85 -7.72
N PRO A 143 9.99 -18.96 -7.67
CA PRO A 143 10.81 -18.26 -6.68
C PRO A 143 10.73 -16.72 -6.74
N THR A 144 10.29 -16.16 -7.87
CA THR A 144 10.10 -14.71 -8.09
C THR A 144 8.71 -14.24 -7.70
N SER A 145 7.76 -15.16 -7.48
CA SER A 145 6.40 -14.81 -7.10
C SER A 145 6.32 -14.29 -5.67
N GLN A 146 5.31 -13.48 -5.42
CA GLN A 146 5.03 -12.88 -4.13
C GLN A 146 3.73 -13.43 -3.55
N TRP A 147 3.57 -13.37 -2.24
CA TRP A 147 2.36 -13.76 -1.53
C TRP A 147 1.46 -12.54 -1.36
N THR A 148 0.26 -12.56 -1.93
CA THR A 148 -0.72 -11.49 -1.70
C THR A 148 -1.16 -11.49 -0.24
N ALA A 149 -0.98 -10.38 0.45
CA ALA A 149 -1.37 -10.25 1.85
C ALA A 149 -2.90 -10.28 2.00
N THR A 150 -3.36 -10.97 3.03
CA THR A 150 -4.75 -10.92 3.49
C THR A 150 -4.83 -9.84 4.57
N ALA A 151 -4.90 -8.60 4.14
CA ALA A 151 -4.81 -7.45 5.03
C ALA A 151 -5.56 -6.23 4.48
N SER A 152 -5.83 -5.28 5.38
CA SER A 152 -6.40 -3.97 5.05
C SER A 152 -5.75 -2.89 5.89
N GLY A 153 -5.54 -1.73 5.29
CA GLY A 153 -5.16 -0.50 5.97
C GLY A 153 -6.18 0.61 5.71
N SER A 154 -6.46 1.40 6.73
CA SER A 154 -7.33 2.58 6.62
C SER A 154 -6.78 3.74 7.42
N LEU A 155 -6.97 4.96 6.93
CA LEU A 155 -6.51 6.17 7.61
C LEU A 155 -7.45 7.36 7.35
N VAL A 156 -7.43 8.33 8.27
CA VAL A 156 -8.18 9.59 8.17
C VAL A 156 -7.21 10.76 8.10
N VAL A 157 -7.39 11.62 7.12
CA VAL A 157 -6.65 12.86 6.92
C VAL A 157 -7.53 14.04 7.29
N ALA A 158 -7.01 14.94 8.10
CA ALA A 158 -7.63 16.21 8.47
C ALA A 158 -6.54 17.18 8.93
N PRO A 159 -6.81 18.50 9.02
CA PRO A 159 -5.90 19.44 9.65
C PRO A 159 -5.62 19.02 11.09
N SER A 160 -4.35 19.05 11.53
CA SER A 160 -3.92 18.59 12.85
C SER A 160 -2.64 19.26 13.31
N ASP A 161 -2.54 19.52 14.62
CA ASP A 161 -1.31 19.93 15.28
C ASP A 161 -0.47 18.76 15.79
N LYS A 162 -0.90 17.53 15.53
CA LYS A 162 -0.21 16.30 15.95
C LYS A 162 0.23 15.47 14.75
N PRO A 163 1.43 14.85 14.82
CA PRO A 163 1.92 13.99 13.74
C PRO A 163 1.04 12.72 13.59
N PRO A 164 1.17 12.00 12.46
CA PRO A 164 2.06 12.26 11.32
C PRO A 164 1.53 13.35 10.38
N TYR A 165 2.44 14.15 9.83
CA TYR A 165 2.14 15.19 8.85
C TYR A 165 2.41 14.69 7.43
N ILE A 166 1.57 15.08 6.48
CA ILE A 166 1.83 14.92 5.05
C ILE A 166 2.51 16.20 4.57
N ARG A 167 3.70 16.07 3.98
CA ARG A 167 4.55 17.20 3.59
C ARG A 167 4.52 17.49 2.10
N GLY A 168 4.29 16.46 1.32
CA GLY A 168 4.25 16.55 -0.12
C GLY A 168 3.89 15.22 -0.74
N CYS A 169 3.64 15.26 -2.03
CA CYS A 169 3.37 14.05 -2.80
C CYS A 169 3.88 14.19 -4.23
N THR A 170 4.18 13.07 -4.85
CA THR A 170 4.51 12.98 -6.28
C THR A 170 3.55 12.00 -6.94
N ILE A 171 2.78 12.51 -7.91
CA ILE A 171 1.92 11.67 -8.75
C ILE A 171 2.81 10.94 -9.74
N GLY A 172 2.80 9.60 -9.70
CA GLY A 172 3.55 8.77 -10.62
C GLY A 172 2.95 8.74 -12.02
N LYS A 173 3.77 8.39 -12.98
CA LYS A 173 3.35 8.10 -14.36
C LYS A 173 3.41 6.60 -14.60
N ILE A 174 2.67 6.12 -15.60
CA ILE A 174 2.77 4.74 -16.06
C ILE A 174 4.15 4.53 -16.68
N VAL A 175 4.84 3.48 -16.23
CA VAL A 175 6.16 3.07 -16.73
C VAL A 175 6.06 1.62 -17.21
N ASP A 176 6.55 1.35 -18.41
CA ASP A 176 6.59 0.02 -18.99
C ASP A 176 7.97 -0.24 -19.61
N TRP A 177 8.67 -1.23 -19.07
CA TRP A 177 10.00 -1.66 -19.60
C TRP A 177 9.94 -3.02 -20.28
N GLY A 178 8.76 -3.46 -20.69
CA GLY A 178 8.57 -4.67 -21.48
C GLY A 178 8.63 -5.97 -20.66
N VAL A 179 8.45 -5.90 -19.33
CA VAL A 179 8.34 -7.10 -18.49
C VAL A 179 6.98 -7.75 -18.75
N SER A 180 6.97 -9.03 -19.16
CA SER A 180 5.74 -9.78 -19.44
C SER A 180 5.54 -10.99 -18.52
N ASP A 181 6.51 -11.31 -17.66
CA ASP A 181 6.40 -12.42 -16.71
C ASP A 181 5.49 -12.06 -15.54
N ALA A 182 4.25 -12.55 -15.57
CA ALA A 182 3.25 -12.37 -14.50
C ALA A 182 3.67 -12.94 -13.14
N ASN A 183 4.71 -13.77 -13.08
CA ASN A 183 5.24 -14.29 -11.83
C ASN A 183 6.39 -13.44 -11.25
N ASN A 184 6.72 -12.31 -11.88
CA ASN A 184 7.81 -11.43 -11.46
C ASN A 184 7.37 -9.98 -11.40
N MET A 185 6.35 -9.69 -10.58
CA MET A 185 5.78 -8.35 -10.42
C MET A 185 6.80 -7.33 -9.90
N GLY A 186 7.73 -7.74 -9.03
CA GLY A 186 8.78 -6.87 -8.53
C GLY A 186 9.65 -6.29 -9.65
N ALA A 187 9.98 -7.09 -10.68
CA ALA A 187 10.73 -6.59 -11.85
C ALA A 187 9.90 -5.60 -12.69
N ALA A 188 8.59 -5.83 -12.81
CA ALA A 188 7.70 -4.92 -13.53
C ALA A 188 7.53 -3.58 -12.80
N MET A 189 7.46 -3.59 -11.45
CA MET A 189 7.15 -2.41 -10.64
C MET A 189 8.37 -1.53 -10.32
N ALA A 190 9.58 -2.09 -10.23
CA ALA A 190 10.78 -1.35 -9.84
C ALA A 190 11.07 -0.10 -10.70
N PRO A 191 10.85 -0.12 -12.04
CA PRO A 191 11.02 1.07 -12.89
C PRO A 191 10.10 2.24 -12.53
N ALA A 192 8.85 1.96 -12.16
CA ALA A 192 7.90 3.01 -11.73
C ALA A 192 8.31 3.63 -10.40
N ALA A 193 8.74 2.81 -9.42
CA ALA A 193 9.29 3.30 -8.16
C ALA A 193 10.51 4.19 -8.40
N PHE A 194 11.46 3.72 -9.22
CA PHE A 194 12.64 4.51 -9.59
C PHE A 194 12.26 5.85 -10.22
N SER A 195 11.34 5.84 -11.19
CA SER A 195 10.88 7.07 -11.85
C SER A 195 10.28 8.08 -10.86
N THR A 196 9.37 7.63 -9.98
CA THR A 196 8.66 8.52 -9.07
C THR A 196 9.56 9.06 -7.95
N ILE A 197 10.41 8.22 -7.35
CA ILE A 197 11.35 8.66 -6.31
C ILE A 197 12.42 9.59 -6.90
N SER A 198 12.93 9.32 -8.10
CA SER A 198 13.88 10.22 -8.79
C SER A 198 13.25 11.57 -9.12
N THR A 199 11.98 11.58 -9.57
CA THR A 199 11.23 12.83 -9.80
C THR A 199 11.12 13.63 -8.51
N PHE A 200 10.73 12.99 -7.40
CA PHE A 200 10.66 13.65 -6.10
C PHE A 200 12.00 14.31 -5.69
N PHE A 201 13.12 13.59 -5.80
CA PHE A 201 14.43 14.15 -5.47
C PHE A 201 14.84 15.30 -6.40
N THR A 202 14.49 15.20 -7.69
CA THR A 202 14.77 16.27 -8.66
C THR A 202 13.96 17.54 -8.36
N ASP A 203 12.68 17.38 -8.06
CA ASP A 203 11.76 18.51 -7.83
C ASP A 203 12.03 19.23 -6.50
N THR A 204 12.42 18.46 -5.47
CA THR A 204 12.64 19.03 -4.12
C THR A 204 14.10 19.41 -3.84
N GLY A 205 15.04 18.88 -4.60
CA GLY A 205 16.47 18.99 -4.30
C GLY A 205 16.93 18.21 -3.05
N MET A 206 16.02 17.40 -2.47
CA MET A 206 16.33 16.53 -1.32
C MET A 206 17.11 15.30 -1.77
N THR A 207 17.69 14.61 -0.81
CA THR A 207 18.52 13.41 -1.01
C THR A 207 18.06 12.26 -0.12
N PRO A 208 18.47 11.02 -0.37
CA PRO A 208 18.13 9.91 0.51
C PRO A 208 18.48 10.13 1.99
N SER A 209 19.54 10.90 2.29
CA SER A 209 19.98 11.18 3.65
C SER A 209 19.03 12.06 4.47
N ASP A 210 18.06 12.72 3.83
CA ASP A 210 17.04 13.54 4.49
C ASP A 210 15.90 12.69 5.08
N PHE A 211 15.92 11.38 4.84
CA PHE A 211 14.86 10.44 5.24
C PHE A 211 15.42 9.29 6.08
N ASP A 212 14.70 8.95 7.15
CA ASP A 212 14.99 7.73 7.91
C ASP A 212 14.76 6.50 7.04
N TYR A 213 13.68 6.52 6.24
CA TYR A 213 13.38 5.44 5.31
C TYR A 213 12.75 5.92 3.99
N ILE A 214 13.13 5.23 2.92
CA ILE A 214 12.48 5.22 1.62
C ILE A 214 11.70 3.90 1.55
N VAL A 215 10.38 3.96 1.71
CA VAL A 215 9.52 2.80 1.86
C VAL A 215 8.80 2.51 0.55
N THR A 216 9.01 1.31 0.00
CA THR A 216 8.22 0.81 -1.14
C THR A 216 7.11 -0.13 -0.66
N GLY A 217 6.05 -0.27 -1.49
CA GLY A 217 4.87 -1.03 -1.09
C GLY A 217 5.08 -2.54 -1.07
N ASP A 218 5.48 -3.09 -2.22
CA ASP A 218 5.56 -4.53 -2.40
C ASP A 218 6.47 -4.95 -3.56
N LEU A 219 7.63 -4.33 -3.68
CA LEU A 219 8.65 -4.72 -4.64
C LEU A 219 9.22 -6.13 -4.36
N GLY A 220 9.19 -6.54 -3.11
CA GLY A 220 9.80 -7.79 -2.65
C GLY A 220 11.31 -7.86 -2.90
N LYS A 221 11.91 -9.03 -2.72
CA LYS A 221 13.36 -9.23 -2.88
C LYS A 221 13.87 -8.84 -4.26
N VAL A 222 13.14 -9.20 -5.31
CA VAL A 222 13.58 -8.98 -6.70
C VAL A 222 13.51 -7.50 -7.05
N GLY A 223 12.34 -6.88 -6.87
CA GLY A 223 12.13 -5.48 -7.22
C GLY A 223 12.97 -4.51 -6.36
N SER A 224 13.13 -4.79 -5.07
CA SER A 224 13.98 -4.00 -4.17
C SER A 224 15.45 -4.00 -4.62
N ARG A 225 15.97 -5.18 -5.04
CA ARG A 225 17.32 -5.27 -5.59
C ARG A 225 17.47 -4.45 -6.87
N ILE A 226 16.49 -4.58 -7.79
CA ILE A 226 16.51 -3.82 -9.06
C ILE A 226 16.45 -2.31 -8.76
N LEU A 227 15.57 -1.86 -7.88
CA LEU A 227 15.48 -0.46 -7.50
C LEU A 227 16.81 0.09 -6.96
N CYS A 228 17.45 -0.63 -6.04
CA CYS A 228 18.76 -0.25 -5.51
C CYS A 228 19.86 -0.22 -6.58
N GLU A 229 19.81 -1.14 -7.56
CA GLU A 229 20.76 -1.16 -8.67
C GLU A 229 20.54 0.01 -9.63
N LEU A 230 19.27 0.40 -9.90
CA LEU A 230 18.94 1.55 -10.73
C LEU A 230 19.46 2.85 -10.11
N PHE A 231 19.22 3.09 -8.83
CA PHE A 231 19.77 4.25 -8.12
C PHE A 231 21.30 4.22 -8.05
N GLY A 232 21.89 3.03 -7.87
CA GLY A 232 23.35 2.87 -7.90
C GLY A 232 24.00 3.30 -9.22
N ARG A 233 23.32 3.11 -10.35
CA ARG A 233 23.79 3.58 -11.69
C ARG A 233 23.80 5.10 -11.81
N GLU A 234 22.92 5.78 -11.06
CA GLU A 234 22.87 7.24 -10.94
C GLU A 234 23.81 7.77 -9.83
N ASN A 235 24.64 6.91 -9.23
CA ASN A 235 25.49 7.21 -8.07
C ASN A 235 24.73 7.66 -6.82
N ILE A 236 23.48 7.23 -6.66
CA ILE A 236 22.64 7.49 -5.50
C ILE A 236 22.53 6.20 -4.67
N ASN A 237 22.90 6.27 -3.40
CA ASN A 237 22.76 5.12 -2.50
C ASN A 237 21.45 5.24 -1.70
N ILE A 238 20.53 4.29 -1.90
CA ILE A 238 19.32 4.15 -1.11
C ILE A 238 19.32 2.87 -0.25
N ARG A 239 20.34 1.99 -0.38
CA ARG A 239 20.36 0.67 0.26
C ARG A 239 20.28 0.74 1.78
N ASP A 240 20.86 1.78 2.35
CA ASP A 240 21.01 1.90 3.80
C ASP A 240 19.69 2.24 4.50
N ASN A 241 18.78 2.93 3.80
CA ASN A 241 17.50 3.37 4.33
C ASN A 241 16.28 2.89 3.52
N HIS A 242 16.47 2.07 2.48
CA HIS A 242 15.35 1.44 1.76
C HIS A 242 14.70 0.34 2.62
N LYS A 243 13.37 0.40 2.70
CA LYS A 243 12.50 -0.63 3.26
C LYS A 243 11.40 -0.98 2.27
N ASP A 244 10.95 -2.22 2.29
CA ASP A 244 9.84 -2.67 1.44
C ASP A 244 8.81 -3.37 2.31
N CYS A 245 7.54 -2.94 2.22
CA CYS A 245 6.48 -3.49 3.07
C CYS A 245 6.31 -5.00 2.85
N GLY A 246 6.44 -5.47 1.59
CA GLY A 246 6.39 -6.89 1.27
C GLY A 246 7.54 -7.70 1.84
N MET A 247 8.70 -7.07 2.08
CA MET A 247 9.83 -7.71 2.75
C MET A 247 9.73 -7.66 4.27
N MET A 248 8.97 -6.71 4.83
CA MET A 248 8.85 -6.52 6.28
C MET A 248 7.74 -7.37 6.90
N LEU A 249 6.68 -7.66 6.13
CA LEU A 249 5.45 -8.24 6.65
C LEU A 249 5.60 -9.71 7.04
N TYR A 250 6.48 -10.46 6.38
CA TYR A 250 6.62 -11.90 6.54
C TYR A 250 8.03 -12.34 6.93
N ASP A 251 8.13 -13.47 7.59
CA ASP A 251 9.37 -14.16 7.85
C ASP A 251 9.75 -15.06 6.66
N PHE A 252 10.92 -14.81 6.07
CA PHE A 252 11.39 -15.53 4.88
C PHE A 252 11.91 -16.94 5.16
N ASP A 253 12.26 -17.23 6.38
CA ASP A 253 12.81 -18.52 6.78
C ASP A 253 11.70 -19.48 7.26
N GLU A 254 10.66 -18.94 7.90
CA GLU A 254 9.57 -19.72 8.49
C GLU A 254 8.29 -19.77 7.63
N GLN A 255 8.12 -18.81 6.70
CA GLN A 255 6.90 -18.70 5.91
C GLN A 255 7.17 -18.87 4.40
N ASP A 256 6.37 -19.71 3.72
CA ASP A 256 6.45 -19.91 2.27
C ASP A 256 5.87 -18.71 1.51
N ILE A 257 6.71 -17.70 1.28
CA ILE A 257 6.34 -16.44 0.61
C ILE A 257 7.22 -16.11 -0.61
N HIS A 258 8.29 -16.86 -0.85
CA HIS A 258 9.26 -16.73 -1.94
C HIS A 258 9.91 -15.33 -2.05
N ALA A 259 9.39 -14.43 -2.89
CA ALA A 259 9.98 -13.10 -3.09
C ALA A 259 9.44 -12.03 -2.11
N GLY A 260 8.49 -12.35 -1.25
CA GLY A 260 7.92 -11.44 -0.27
C GLY A 260 6.41 -11.27 -0.39
N GLY A 261 5.87 -10.31 0.36
CA GLY A 261 4.46 -9.95 0.33
C GLY A 261 4.11 -9.09 -0.90
N SER A 262 2.82 -9.05 -1.24
CA SER A 262 2.26 -8.26 -2.33
C SER A 262 0.87 -7.74 -1.97
N GLY A 263 0.41 -6.75 -2.71
CA GLY A 263 -0.95 -6.24 -2.66
C GLY A 263 -1.09 -4.89 -1.95
N CYS A 264 -2.16 -4.16 -2.29
CA CYS A 264 -2.44 -2.88 -1.64
C CYS A 264 -2.78 -3.03 -0.15
N GLY A 265 -3.29 -4.19 0.27
CA GLY A 265 -3.44 -4.53 1.69
C GLY A 265 -2.09 -4.70 2.40
N CYS A 266 -1.04 -5.23 1.72
CA CYS A 266 0.31 -5.29 2.24
C CYS A 266 0.86 -3.89 2.53
N ALA A 267 0.91 -3.04 1.52
CA ALA A 267 1.39 -1.66 1.66
C ALA A 267 0.57 -0.85 2.67
N GLY A 268 -0.77 -0.98 2.62
CA GLY A 268 -1.69 -0.27 3.50
C GLY A 268 -1.58 -0.69 4.96
N SER A 269 -1.52 -1.99 5.24
CA SER A 269 -1.42 -2.48 6.61
C SER A 269 -0.07 -2.17 7.27
N VAL A 270 1.04 -2.29 6.53
CA VAL A 270 2.37 -1.94 7.06
C VAL A 270 2.50 -0.44 7.28
N LEU A 271 1.96 0.39 6.38
CA LEU A 271 1.91 1.84 6.59
C LEU A 271 1.15 2.17 7.87
N CYS A 272 -0.10 1.67 7.99
CA CYS A 272 -1.02 2.01 9.09
C CYS A 272 -0.64 1.35 10.42
N GLY A 273 -0.12 0.12 10.41
CA GLY A 273 0.24 -0.62 11.62
C GLY A 273 1.63 -0.28 12.15
N TYR A 274 2.62 -0.05 11.26
CA TYR A 274 4.01 0.11 11.69
C TYR A 274 4.53 1.55 11.52
N PHE A 275 4.48 2.13 10.33
CA PHE A 275 5.14 3.41 10.07
C PHE A 275 4.40 4.60 10.70
N LEU A 276 3.08 4.69 10.54
CA LEU A 276 2.31 5.82 11.11
C LEU A 276 2.34 5.86 12.65
N PRO A 277 2.22 4.74 13.38
CA PRO A 277 2.43 4.73 14.83
C PRO A 277 3.82 5.25 15.23
N LYS A 278 4.88 4.82 14.55
CA LYS A 278 6.26 5.23 14.86
C LYS A 278 6.53 6.71 14.55
N LEU A 279 5.98 7.22 13.45
CA LEU A 279 5.99 8.67 13.17
C LEU A 279 5.24 9.45 14.26
N ARG A 280 4.09 8.95 14.71
CA ARG A 280 3.30 9.56 15.79
C ARG A 280 4.04 9.57 17.12
N ALA A 281 4.78 8.52 17.43
CA ALA A 281 5.58 8.39 18.65
C ALA A 281 6.90 9.17 18.59
N GLY A 282 7.30 9.69 17.40
CA GLY A 282 8.59 10.34 17.19
C GLY A 282 9.78 9.38 17.14
N GLU A 283 9.53 8.08 16.98
CA GLU A 283 10.58 7.07 16.79
C GLU A 283 11.19 7.14 15.38
N ILE A 284 10.41 7.60 14.42
CA ILE A 284 10.79 7.88 13.03
C ILE A 284 10.42 9.33 12.76
N LYS A 285 11.29 10.07 12.05
CA LYS A 285 11.09 11.50 11.75
C LYS A 285 10.51 11.71 10.37
N ASN A 286 11.08 11.06 9.35
CA ASN A 286 10.74 11.27 7.95
C ASN A 286 10.78 10.00 7.15
N ILE A 287 9.74 9.77 6.35
CA ILE A 287 9.72 8.71 5.36
C ILE A 287 9.19 9.20 4.01
N LEU A 288 9.70 8.63 2.93
CA LEU A 288 9.04 8.61 1.63
C LEU A 288 8.29 7.29 1.51
N PHE A 289 6.97 7.35 1.39
CA PHE A 289 6.14 6.18 1.13
C PHE A 289 5.78 6.13 -0.36
N ALA A 290 6.47 5.27 -1.11
CA ALA A 290 6.32 5.09 -2.54
C ALA A 290 5.72 3.70 -2.83
N ALA A 291 4.40 3.57 -2.66
CA ALA A 291 3.72 2.32 -2.98
C ALA A 291 3.74 2.05 -4.48
N THR A 292 3.87 0.78 -4.84
CA THR A 292 4.06 0.30 -6.21
C THR A 292 2.89 -0.54 -6.67
N GLY A 293 2.57 -0.50 -7.95
CA GLY A 293 1.48 -1.28 -8.54
C GLY A 293 1.83 -1.79 -9.94
N ALA A 294 1.61 -3.08 -10.16
CA ALA A 294 1.63 -3.68 -11.48
C ALA A 294 0.21 -3.61 -12.06
N LEU A 295 0.04 -2.84 -13.13
CA LEU A 295 -1.26 -2.66 -13.80
C LEU A 295 -1.53 -3.85 -14.74
N MET A 296 -1.48 -5.04 -14.17
CA MET A 296 -1.58 -6.30 -14.91
C MET A 296 -3.03 -6.70 -15.13
N SER A 297 -3.35 -7.03 -16.37
CA SER A 297 -4.56 -7.73 -16.76
C SER A 297 -4.20 -9.13 -17.26
N PRO A 298 -4.70 -10.22 -16.65
CA PRO A 298 -4.42 -11.57 -17.14
C PRO A 298 -4.80 -11.77 -18.60
N THR A 299 -5.93 -11.21 -19.02
CA THR A 299 -6.39 -11.29 -20.41
C THR A 299 -5.43 -10.62 -21.38
N VAL A 300 -5.01 -9.40 -21.06
CA VAL A 300 -4.13 -8.61 -21.94
C VAL A 300 -2.71 -9.18 -21.95
N ASN A 301 -2.21 -9.64 -20.80
CA ASN A 301 -0.91 -10.32 -20.71
C ASN A 301 -0.89 -11.63 -21.51
N GLN A 302 -1.98 -12.43 -21.49
CA GLN A 302 -2.12 -13.63 -22.32
C GLN A 302 -2.22 -13.32 -23.82
N GLN A 303 -2.53 -12.09 -24.20
CA GLN A 303 -2.51 -11.61 -25.58
C GLN A 303 -1.10 -11.15 -26.03
N GLY A 304 -0.10 -11.24 -25.14
CA GLY A 304 1.31 -10.94 -25.41
C GLY A 304 1.78 -9.56 -25.01
N GLU A 305 0.94 -8.77 -24.32
CA GLU A 305 1.34 -7.46 -23.83
C GLU A 305 2.23 -7.57 -22.58
N SER A 306 3.07 -6.56 -22.38
CA SER A 306 3.85 -6.36 -21.17
C SER A 306 2.97 -5.90 -19.97
N ILE A 307 3.59 -5.81 -18.81
CA ILE A 307 2.97 -5.37 -17.56
C ILE A 307 3.41 -3.94 -17.24
N PRO A 308 2.60 -2.93 -17.55
CA PRO A 308 2.88 -1.56 -17.14
C PRO A 308 2.76 -1.44 -15.64
N SER A 309 3.47 -0.47 -15.06
CA SER A 309 3.50 -0.25 -13.62
C SER A 309 3.33 1.23 -13.27
N ILE A 310 2.96 1.49 -12.03
CA ILE A 310 2.80 2.83 -11.47
C ILE A 310 3.32 2.86 -10.05
N SER A 311 3.76 4.04 -9.60
CA SER A 311 4.11 4.29 -8.20
C SER A 311 3.70 5.71 -7.83
N HIS A 312 2.93 5.86 -6.76
CA HIS A 312 2.64 7.17 -6.17
C HIS A 312 3.43 7.32 -4.89
N LEU A 313 3.90 8.53 -4.61
CA LEU A 313 4.74 8.83 -3.45
C LEU A 313 4.08 9.87 -2.56
N VAL A 314 4.13 9.62 -1.24
CA VAL A 314 3.74 10.57 -0.21
C VAL A 314 4.89 10.73 0.79
N TRP A 315 5.29 11.97 1.06
CA TRP A 315 6.24 12.31 2.10
C TRP A 315 5.52 12.51 3.42
N LEU A 316 5.87 11.69 4.41
CA LEU A 316 5.30 11.68 5.75
C LEU A 316 6.36 12.07 6.78
N SER A 317 5.97 12.93 7.74
CA SER A 317 6.87 13.41 8.80
C SER A 317 6.23 13.34 10.19
N GLY A 318 7.03 12.97 11.18
CA GLY A 318 6.72 13.11 12.60
C GLY A 318 6.95 14.52 13.16
N GLU A 319 7.61 15.43 12.42
CA GLU A 319 8.00 16.76 12.84
C GLU A 319 7.15 17.84 12.15
N LYS A 320 6.69 18.85 12.92
CA LYS A 320 5.84 19.94 12.40
C LYS A 320 6.64 20.95 11.57
N ASP A 321 7.83 21.32 12.05
CA ASP A 321 8.68 22.33 11.42
C ASP A 321 9.94 21.69 10.86
N MET A 322 10.03 21.59 9.55
CA MET A 322 11.25 21.14 8.88
C MET A 322 11.85 22.27 8.05
N LYS A 323 13.17 22.45 8.14
CA LYS A 323 13.90 23.31 7.22
C LYS A 323 13.84 22.68 5.83
N GLY A 324 13.18 23.35 4.89
CA GLY A 324 13.08 22.90 3.50
C GLY A 324 11.68 22.50 3.03
N ALA A 325 10.63 22.74 3.82
CA ALA A 325 9.25 22.63 3.29
C ALA A 325 9.09 23.61 2.12
N ILE A 326 8.66 23.08 0.97
CA ILE A 326 8.37 23.80 -0.27
C ILE A 326 7.17 24.72 -0.06
#